data_f42e35f14b66f126e5a40e630a7e79ec
#
_entry.id   f42e35f14b66f126e5a40e630a7e79ec
#
_cell.length_a   1.000
_cell.length_b   1.000
_cell.length_c   1.000
_cell.angle_alpha   90.00
_cell.angle_beta   90.00
_cell.angle_gamma   90.00
#
_symmetry.space_group_name_H-M   'P 1'
#
loop_
_entity.id
_entity.type
_entity.pdbx_description
1 polymer ?
#
loop_
_entity_poly.entity_id
_entity_poly.type
_entity_poly.pdbx_seq_one_letter_code
_entity_poly.pdbx_strand_id
1 'polypeptide(L)'
;SMVKGKVMRCLYFTGGRVLSWVNRLIPKEEKRICFFCKSGINDNSEAMLSHLLEFKYQEEFETVCIVSDPEPYRRYEKEGVRLVGLFHGLRELMRCKYIFCHGENLAIMPTKDQISVNYWHGTPLKKINRMLPKLGKYKYDFFTYITASSELFRPIFAEAFGCDPSRVLINGHPRNDYLFRVSPALLLMGIRKEEYNKVFLWMPTYRMSRDGLIQDTNGKNLENAGVPVF
;
A
#
# COMPACT_ATOMS: atom_id res chain seq x y z
N SER A 1 8.75 -13.44 -19.68
CA SER A 1 8.68 -14.90 -19.77
C SER A 1 8.34 -15.51 -18.41
N MET A 2 7.51 -16.55 -18.40
CA MET A 2 7.03 -17.22 -17.17
C MET A 2 8.16 -17.71 -16.25
N VAL A 3 9.30 -18.09 -16.79
CA VAL A 3 10.46 -18.58 -16.03
C VAL A 3 11.10 -17.46 -15.21
N LYS A 4 11.30 -16.27 -15.78
CA LYS A 4 11.82 -15.10 -15.05
C LYS A 4 10.94 -14.74 -13.86
N GLY A 5 9.61 -14.78 -14.02
CA GLY A 5 8.68 -14.49 -12.92
C GLY A 5 8.69 -15.53 -11.80
N LYS A 6 8.94 -16.82 -12.09
CA LYS A 6 9.09 -17.86 -11.08
C LYS A 6 10.40 -17.72 -10.30
N VAL A 7 11.51 -17.46 -11.00
CA VAL A 7 12.83 -17.24 -10.38
C VAL A 7 12.81 -16.00 -9.49
N MET A 8 12.28 -14.89 -9.97
CA MET A 8 12.17 -13.66 -9.16
C MET A 8 11.32 -13.85 -7.91
N ARG A 9 10.21 -14.58 -8.00
CA ARG A 9 9.40 -14.91 -6.81
C ARG A 9 10.16 -15.82 -5.84
N CYS A 10 10.84 -16.84 -6.32
CA CYS A 10 11.65 -17.71 -5.48
C CYS A 10 12.72 -16.89 -4.74
N LEU A 11 13.45 -16.04 -5.44
CA LEU A 11 14.46 -15.14 -4.84
C LEU A 11 13.83 -14.17 -3.82
N TYR A 12 12.66 -13.63 -4.12
CA TYR A 12 11.94 -12.75 -3.19
C TYR A 12 11.58 -13.47 -1.88
N PHE A 13 10.99 -14.66 -1.96
CA PHE A 13 10.59 -15.41 -0.77
C PHE A 13 11.80 -15.99 0.00
N THR A 14 12.85 -16.45 -0.71
CA THR A 14 14.06 -16.98 -0.07
C THR A 14 14.88 -15.86 0.57
N GLY A 15 15.11 -14.78 -0.16
CA GLY A 15 15.78 -13.58 0.35
C GLY A 15 15.03 -12.94 1.52
N GLY A 16 13.71 -12.87 1.43
CA GLY A 16 12.84 -12.39 2.51
C GLY A 16 12.95 -13.22 3.78
N ARG A 17 13.17 -14.53 3.70
CA ARG A 17 13.39 -15.39 4.89
C ARG A 17 14.73 -15.09 5.57
N VAL A 18 15.80 -14.92 4.80
CA VAL A 18 17.12 -14.54 5.32
C VAL A 18 17.06 -13.17 5.98
N LEU A 19 16.48 -12.18 5.30
CA LEU A 19 16.30 -10.84 5.83
C LEU A 19 15.42 -10.83 7.09
N SER A 20 14.39 -11.67 7.15
CA SER A 20 13.53 -11.82 8.33
C SER A 20 14.29 -12.41 9.52
N TRP A 21 15.26 -13.29 9.27
CA TRP A 21 16.14 -13.79 10.34
C TRP A 21 17.07 -12.67 10.85
N VAL A 22 17.71 -11.93 9.96
CA VAL A 22 18.55 -10.76 10.31
C VAL A 22 17.74 -9.72 11.09
N ASN A 23 16.49 -9.47 10.67
CA ASN A 23 15.59 -8.53 11.33
C ASN A 23 15.38 -8.85 12.82
N ARG A 24 15.40 -10.13 13.20
CA ARG A 24 15.25 -10.55 14.61
C ARG A 24 16.42 -10.16 15.50
N LEU A 25 17.59 -9.96 14.92
CA LEU A 25 18.82 -9.62 15.63
C LEU A 25 19.00 -8.10 15.82
N ILE A 26 18.22 -7.31 15.11
CA ILE A 26 18.32 -5.85 15.13
C ILE A 26 17.38 -5.29 16.20
N PRO A 27 17.87 -4.50 17.19
CA PRO A 27 17.04 -3.83 18.16
C PRO A 27 16.05 -2.85 17.52
N LYS A 28 14.83 -2.77 18.06
CA LYS A 28 13.78 -1.86 17.57
C LYS A 28 13.80 -0.56 18.34
N GLU A 29 13.64 0.53 17.63
CA GLU A 29 13.53 1.87 18.20
C GLU A 29 12.06 2.17 18.47
N GLU A 30 11.70 2.24 19.75
CA GLU A 30 10.32 2.33 20.24
C GLU A 30 9.56 3.55 19.70
N LYS A 31 10.25 4.65 19.44
CA LYS A 31 9.68 5.91 18.93
C LYS A 31 9.96 6.14 17.44
N ARG A 32 10.06 5.07 16.64
CA ARG A 32 10.27 5.20 15.21
C ARG A 32 9.11 4.58 14.42
N ILE A 33 8.52 5.40 13.56
CA ILE A 33 7.47 5.04 12.60
C ILE A 33 8.08 5.02 11.21
N CYS A 34 7.77 3.97 10.45
CA CYS A 34 8.22 3.80 9.08
C CYS A 34 7.03 3.62 8.14
N PHE A 35 6.95 4.43 7.10
CA PHE A 35 6.05 4.24 5.98
C PHE A 35 6.80 3.60 4.82
N PHE A 36 6.39 2.41 4.43
CA PHE A 36 6.93 1.72 3.26
C PHE A 36 6.07 2.05 2.03
N CYS A 37 6.52 3.01 1.24
CA CYS A 37 5.79 3.63 0.13
C CYS A 37 6.58 3.52 -1.17
N LYS A 38 6.95 2.29 -1.59
CA LYS A 38 7.74 2.06 -2.80
C LYS A 38 7.15 2.74 -4.04
N SER A 39 5.84 2.71 -4.20
CA SER A 39 5.11 3.33 -5.31
C SER A 39 4.83 4.83 -5.10
N GLY A 40 5.33 5.41 -4.01
CA GLY A 40 5.12 6.81 -3.62
C GLY A 40 4.22 6.97 -2.39
N ILE A 41 4.29 8.18 -1.80
CA ILE A 41 3.40 8.57 -0.71
C ILE A 41 2.05 8.98 -1.33
N ASN A 42 1.10 8.10 -1.26
CA ASN A 42 -0.23 8.27 -1.86
C ASN A 42 -1.29 7.47 -1.11
N ASP A 43 -2.56 7.68 -1.46
CA ASP A 43 -3.70 6.88 -1.01
C ASP A 43 -3.75 6.73 0.52
N ASN A 44 -3.83 5.53 1.06
CA ASN A 44 -3.90 5.27 2.50
C ASN A 44 -2.64 5.71 3.26
N SER A 45 -1.47 5.60 2.64
CA SER A 45 -0.21 6.04 3.27
C SER A 45 -0.16 7.56 3.40
N GLU A 46 -0.63 8.30 2.39
CA GLU A 46 -0.71 9.75 2.45
C GLU A 46 -1.74 10.20 3.51
N ALA A 47 -2.91 9.58 3.53
CA ALA A 47 -3.95 9.90 4.50
C ALA A 47 -3.46 9.68 5.95
N MET A 48 -2.79 8.56 6.20
CA MET A 48 -2.26 8.27 7.53
C MET A 48 -1.10 9.20 7.90
N LEU A 49 -0.18 9.46 6.97
CA LEU A 49 0.92 10.41 7.20
C LEU A 49 0.38 11.81 7.51
N SER A 50 -0.58 12.28 6.72
CA SER A 50 -1.23 13.59 6.94
C SER A 50 -1.89 13.66 8.31
N HIS A 51 -2.54 12.58 8.76
CA HIS A 51 -3.12 12.50 10.11
C HIS A 51 -2.03 12.62 11.19
N LEU A 52 -0.92 11.88 11.06
CA LEU A 52 0.18 11.97 12.03
C LEU A 52 0.76 13.39 12.11
N LEU A 53 0.91 14.07 10.99
CA LEU A 53 1.41 15.44 10.92
C LEU A 53 0.41 16.45 11.50
N GLU A 54 -0.88 16.32 11.19
CA GLU A 54 -1.95 17.16 11.72
C GLU A 54 -2.02 17.12 13.26
N PHE A 55 -1.82 15.93 13.85
CA PHE A 55 -1.81 15.71 15.29
C PHE A 55 -0.43 15.75 15.93
N LYS A 56 0.58 16.20 15.18
CA LYS A 56 1.95 16.45 15.63
C LYS A 56 2.68 15.23 16.23
N TYR A 57 2.35 14.04 15.78
CA TYR A 57 3.04 12.82 16.23
C TYR A 57 4.53 12.82 15.90
N GLN A 58 4.97 13.58 14.88
CA GLN A 58 6.40 13.75 14.56
C GLN A 58 7.20 14.48 15.65
N GLU A 59 6.56 15.15 16.60
CA GLU A 59 7.23 15.74 17.77
C GLU A 59 7.65 14.66 18.80
N GLU A 60 6.95 13.52 18.80
CA GLU A 60 7.23 12.39 19.68
C GLU A 60 7.90 11.22 18.98
N PHE A 61 7.56 10.97 17.73
CA PHE A 61 8.01 9.83 16.95
C PHE A 61 8.85 10.29 15.75
N GLU A 62 10.04 9.72 15.58
CA GLU A 62 10.78 9.86 14.33
C GLU A 62 10.01 9.18 13.19
N THR A 63 9.55 9.97 12.23
CA THR A 63 8.79 9.49 11.07
C THR A 63 9.67 9.37 9.85
N VAL A 64 9.75 8.18 9.26
CA VAL A 64 10.56 7.85 8.10
C VAL A 64 9.68 7.34 6.97
N CYS A 65 9.79 7.93 5.79
CA CYS A 65 9.13 7.41 4.58
C CYS A 65 10.18 6.80 3.64
N ILE A 66 9.99 5.53 3.31
CA ILE A 66 10.81 4.78 2.35
C ILE A 66 10.12 4.85 1.00
N VAL A 67 10.75 5.51 0.03
CA VAL A 67 10.22 5.74 -1.31
C VAL A 67 11.24 5.37 -2.37
N SER A 68 10.79 5.07 -3.60
CA SER A 68 11.73 4.81 -4.71
C SER A 68 12.47 6.06 -5.14
N ASP A 69 11.76 7.20 -5.18
CA ASP A 69 12.28 8.51 -5.51
C ASP A 69 11.83 9.52 -4.45
N PRO A 70 12.73 10.07 -3.62
CA PRO A 70 12.40 11.08 -2.61
C PRO A 70 12.05 12.46 -3.16
N GLU A 71 12.52 12.83 -4.36
CA GLU A 71 12.42 14.19 -4.87
C GLU A 71 11.00 14.77 -4.90
N PRO A 72 9.97 14.05 -5.36
CA PRO A 72 8.60 14.58 -5.37
C PRO A 72 8.03 14.87 -3.98
N TYR A 73 8.63 14.32 -2.93
CA TYR A 73 8.11 14.33 -1.55
C TYR A 73 8.91 15.23 -0.60
N ARG A 74 9.90 15.97 -1.09
CA ARG A 74 10.76 16.87 -0.29
C ARG A 74 10.00 17.86 0.61
N ARG A 75 8.75 18.19 0.24
CA ARG A 75 7.91 19.04 1.09
C ARG A 75 7.73 18.49 2.51
N TYR A 76 7.66 17.16 2.67
CA TYR A 76 7.48 16.53 3.98
C TYR A 76 8.70 16.64 4.90
N GLU A 77 9.89 16.87 4.35
CA GLU A 77 11.11 17.08 5.18
C GLU A 77 10.99 18.37 6.01
N LYS A 78 10.29 19.39 5.50
CA LYS A 78 9.98 20.63 6.23
C LYS A 78 9.01 20.41 7.39
N GLU A 79 8.26 19.32 7.34
CA GLU A 79 7.28 18.91 8.36
C GLU A 79 7.88 17.89 9.35
N GLY A 80 9.20 17.64 9.29
CA GLY A 80 9.87 16.73 10.20
C GLY A 80 9.87 15.26 9.79
N VAL A 81 9.49 14.94 8.53
CA VAL A 81 9.53 13.57 7.98
C VAL A 81 10.87 13.33 7.29
N ARG A 82 11.54 12.24 7.61
CA ARG A 82 12.77 11.83 6.95
C ARG A 82 12.46 10.95 5.74
N LEU A 83 12.96 11.33 4.57
CA LEU A 83 12.80 10.58 3.32
C LEU A 83 14.04 9.75 3.03
N VAL A 84 13.87 8.49 2.69
CA VAL A 84 14.97 7.58 2.33
C VAL A 84 14.63 6.75 1.11
N GLY A 85 15.63 6.49 0.27
CA GLY A 85 15.50 5.58 -0.86
C GLY A 85 15.44 4.10 -0.40
N LEU A 86 15.00 3.22 -1.29
CA LEU A 86 14.75 1.80 -0.98
C LEU A 86 15.96 1.06 -0.38
N PHE A 87 17.17 1.38 -0.83
CA PHE A 87 18.39 0.70 -0.34
C PHE A 87 18.64 0.98 1.13
N HIS A 88 18.64 2.25 1.52
CA HIS A 88 18.78 2.67 2.92
C HIS A 88 17.52 2.34 3.73
N GLY A 89 16.37 2.33 3.07
CA GLY A 89 15.07 2.03 3.65
C GLY A 89 14.99 0.64 4.28
N LEU A 90 15.73 -0.34 3.77
CA LEU A 90 15.76 -1.69 4.37
C LEU A 90 16.29 -1.65 5.82
N ARG A 91 17.34 -0.87 6.07
CA ARG A 91 17.88 -0.67 7.43
C ARG A 91 16.86 -0.01 8.33
N GLU A 92 16.19 1.03 7.84
CA GLU A 92 15.15 1.75 8.59
C GLU A 92 13.98 0.81 8.93
N LEU A 93 13.52 0.02 7.95
CA LEU A 93 12.46 -0.96 8.13
C LEU A 93 12.79 -1.98 9.23
N MET A 94 14.05 -2.40 9.34
CA MET A 94 14.49 -3.35 10.37
C MET A 94 14.61 -2.73 11.77
N ARG A 95 14.77 -1.41 11.87
CA ARG A 95 14.95 -0.70 13.15
C ARG A 95 13.67 -0.11 13.71
N CYS A 96 12.67 0.20 12.87
CA CYS A 96 11.44 0.83 13.33
C CYS A 96 10.55 -0.13 14.12
N LYS A 97 9.83 0.43 15.10
CA LYS A 97 8.79 -0.25 15.89
C LYS A 97 7.50 -0.40 15.08
N TYR A 98 7.07 0.68 14.43
CA TYR A 98 5.83 0.76 13.71
C TYR A 98 6.07 0.87 12.21
N ILE A 99 5.38 0.04 11.42
CA ILE A 99 5.50 0.00 9.98
C ILE A 99 4.11 0.13 9.36
N PHE A 100 3.94 1.10 8.50
CA PHE A 100 2.74 1.27 7.69
C PHE A 100 3.06 1.03 6.22
N CYS A 101 2.25 0.21 5.54
CA CYS A 101 2.41 -0.04 4.12
C CYS A 101 1.05 -0.04 3.41
N HIS A 102 1.09 0.33 2.14
CA HIS A 102 -0.10 0.44 1.30
C HIS A 102 0.04 -0.49 0.10
N GLY A 103 -0.69 -1.62 0.15
CA GLY A 103 -0.78 -2.56 -0.96
C GLY A 103 0.50 -3.30 -1.34
N GLU A 104 1.62 -2.94 -0.78
CA GLU A 104 2.91 -3.54 -1.06
C GLU A 104 3.22 -4.61 -0.02
N ASN A 105 3.79 -5.73 -0.47
CA ASN A 105 4.28 -6.74 0.45
C ASN A 105 5.66 -6.32 0.96
N LEU A 106 5.82 -6.30 2.27
CA LEU A 106 7.13 -6.16 2.86
C LEU A 106 8.02 -7.33 2.44
N ALA A 107 9.31 -7.05 2.21
CA ALA A 107 10.29 -8.09 1.89
C ALA A 107 10.70 -8.90 3.11
N ILE A 108 10.36 -8.43 4.32
CA ILE A 108 10.74 -9.03 5.60
C ILE A 108 9.50 -9.27 6.45
N MET A 109 9.53 -10.35 7.23
CA MET A 109 8.52 -10.61 8.25
C MET A 109 8.78 -9.71 9.45
N PRO A 110 7.77 -8.96 9.95
CA PRO A 110 7.90 -8.23 11.20
C PRO A 110 8.24 -9.17 12.36
N THR A 111 9.03 -8.69 13.30
CA THR A 111 9.33 -9.42 14.54
C THR A 111 8.21 -9.23 15.57
N LYS A 112 8.24 -9.97 16.67
CA LYS A 112 7.30 -9.77 17.79
C LYS A 112 7.37 -8.35 18.41
N ASP A 113 8.50 -7.67 18.24
CA ASP A 113 8.75 -6.34 18.75
C ASP A 113 8.41 -5.25 17.71
N GLN A 114 7.87 -5.63 16.56
CA GLN A 114 7.41 -4.73 15.50
C GLN A 114 5.90 -4.88 15.28
N ILE A 115 5.25 -3.76 15.03
CA ILE A 115 3.85 -3.72 14.61
C ILE A 115 3.81 -3.17 13.20
N SER A 116 3.40 -3.99 12.25
CA SER A 116 3.18 -3.55 10.87
C SER A 116 1.72 -3.66 10.48
N VAL A 117 1.20 -2.61 9.86
CA VAL A 117 -0.17 -2.51 9.37
C VAL A 117 -0.16 -2.34 7.86
N ASN A 118 -0.77 -3.29 7.17
CA ASN A 118 -1.00 -3.20 5.73
C ASN A 118 -2.41 -2.68 5.47
N TYR A 119 -2.52 -1.52 4.84
CA TYR A 119 -3.81 -0.93 4.49
C TYR A 119 -4.40 -1.52 3.22
N TRP A 120 -3.63 -2.28 2.45
CA TRP A 120 -4.02 -2.77 1.14
C TRP A 120 -4.53 -1.65 0.22
N HIS A 121 -5.25 -2.00 -0.83
CA HIS A 121 -5.80 -1.05 -1.81
C HIS A 121 -7.29 -0.73 -1.56
N GLY A 122 -7.87 -1.24 -0.49
CA GLY A 122 -9.29 -1.15 -0.17
C GLY A 122 -10.01 -2.48 -0.30
N THR A 123 -11.34 -2.44 -0.31
CA THR A 123 -12.21 -3.61 -0.37
C THR A 123 -12.12 -4.32 -1.72
N PRO A 124 -11.75 -5.60 -1.79
CA PRO A 124 -11.63 -6.32 -3.05
C PRO A 124 -13.02 -6.72 -3.58
N LEU A 125 -13.29 -6.36 -4.84
CA LEU A 125 -14.47 -6.81 -5.59
C LEU A 125 -14.16 -7.99 -6.50
N LYS A 126 -12.95 -8.52 -6.47
CA LYS A 126 -12.48 -9.64 -7.30
C LYS A 126 -11.53 -10.52 -6.49
N LYS A 127 -11.26 -11.74 -6.98
CA LYS A 127 -10.26 -12.63 -6.38
C LYS A 127 -8.88 -11.99 -6.41
N ILE A 128 -8.17 -12.05 -5.28
CA ILE A 128 -6.84 -11.48 -5.10
C ILE A 128 -5.88 -12.51 -4.52
N ASN A 129 -4.58 -12.32 -4.72
CA ASN A 129 -3.49 -13.11 -4.13
C ASN A 129 -3.76 -14.62 -4.18
N ARG A 130 -3.85 -15.29 -3.03
CA ARG A 130 -4.02 -16.76 -2.93
C ARG A 130 -5.32 -17.28 -3.51
N MET A 131 -6.34 -16.45 -3.63
CA MET A 131 -7.60 -16.82 -4.28
C MET A 131 -7.42 -17.06 -5.79
N LEU A 132 -6.28 -16.66 -6.36
CA LEU A 132 -5.93 -16.92 -7.75
C LEU A 132 -5.18 -18.27 -7.86
N PRO A 133 -5.58 -19.19 -8.79
CA PRO A 133 -5.02 -20.54 -8.86
C PRO A 133 -3.49 -20.60 -8.98
N LYS A 134 -2.88 -19.64 -9.69
CA LYS A 134 -1.42 -19.56 -9.88
C LYS A 134 -0.67 -19.05 -8.63
N LEU A 135 -1.35 -18.42 -7.69
CA LEU A 135 -0.78 -17.74 -6.53
C LEU A 135 -1.12 -18.43 -5.20
N GLY A 136 -2.05 -19.39 -5.19
CA GLY A 136 -2.60 -20.02 -4.00
C GLY A 136 -1.59 -20.71 -3.07
N LYS A 137 -0.41 -21.10 -3.58
CA LYS A 137 0.65 -21.75 -2.81
C LYS A 137 1.52 -20.77 -2.00
N TYR A 138 1.45 -19.47 -2.28
CA TYR A 138 2.26 -18.47 -1.58
C TYR A 138 1.45 -17.82 -0.46
N LYS A 139 2.12 -17.51 0.65
CA LYS A 139 1.58 -16.64 1.70
C LYS A 139 2.05 -15.23 1.47
N TYR A 140 1.14 -14.28 1.67
CA TYR A 140 1.39 -12.84 1.50
C TYR A 140 1.20 -12.10 2.82
N ASP A 141 1.51 -12.76 3.93
CA ASP A 141 1.22 -12.35 5.31
C ASP A 141 2.42 -11.66 6.00
N PHE A 142 3.25 -10.95 5.24
CA PHE A 142 4.40 -10.18 5.75
C PHE A 142 3.93 -8.88 6.43
N PHE A 143 3.09 -9.01 7.43
CA PHE A 143 2.57 -7.92 8.26
C PHE A 143 2.13 -8.47 9.62
N THR A 144 1.96 -7.58 10.62
CA THR A 144 1.30 -7.94 11.87
C THR A 144 -0.22 -7.92 11.66
N TYR A 145 -0.73 -6.84 11.09
CA TYR A 145 -2.15 -6.65 10.82
C TYR A 145 -2.40 -6.19 9.39
N ILE A 146 -3.60 -6.50 8.89
CA ILE A 146 -4.16 -5.94 7.66
C ILE A 146 -5.54 -5.36 7.94
N THR A 147 -5.87 -4.23 7.32
CA THR A 147 -7.15 -3.55 7.55
C THR A 147 -8.22 -4.01 6.58
N ALA A 148 -9.44 -4.11 7.05
CA ALA A 148 -10.63 -4.38 6.25
C ALA A 148 -11.77 -3.45 6.64
N SER A 149 -12.74 -3.28 5.73
CA SER A 149 -13.85 -2.34 5.89
C SER A 149 -15.01 -2.88 6.73
N SER A 150 -15.16 -4.20 6.85
CA SER A 150 -16.23 -4.84 7.62
C SER A 150 -15.93 -6.30 7.93
N GLU A 151 -16.72 -6.88 8.84
CA GLU A 151 -16.61 -8.28 9.23
C GLU A 151 -16.80 -9.26 8.07
N LEU A 152 -17.59 -8.89 7.04
CA LEU A 152 -17.74 -9.68 5.82
C LEU A 152 -16.39 -9.95 5.14
N PHE A 153 -15.46 -8.99 5.19
CA PHE A 153 -14.17 -9.10 4.52
C PHE A 153 -13.08 -9.77 5.37
N ARG A 154 -13.31 -10.01 6.66
CA ARG A 154 -12.36 -10.70 7.54
C ARG A 154 -11.93 -12.07 6.97
N PRO A 155 -12.83 -13.02 6.68
CA PRO A 155 -12.44 -14.32 6.13
C PRO A 155 -11.86 -14.20 4.72
N ILE A 156 -12.34 -13.25 3.91
CA ILE A 156 -11.85 -13.02 2.55
C ILE A 156 -10.38 -12.58 2.56
N PHE A 157 -10.04 -11.61 3.42
CA PHE A 157 -8.65 -11.17 3.58
C PHE A 157 -7.77 -12.25 4.19
N ALA A 158 -8.25 -12.97 5.20
CA ALA A 158 -7.51 -14.09 5.81
C ALA A 158 -7.16 -15.16 4.76
N GLU A 159 -8.10 -15.56 3.91
CA GLU A 159 -7.87 -16.49 2.80
C GLU A 159 -6.90 -15.89 1.77
N ALA A 160 -7.16 -14.67 1.32
CA ALA A 160 -6.39 -14.03 0.26
C ALA A 160 -4.92 -13.85 0.62
N PHE A 161 -4.61 -13.51 1.86
CA PHE A 161 -3.25 -13.30 2.35
C PHE A 161 -2.63 -14.54 3.00
N GLY A 162 -3.44 -15.51 3.40
CA GLY A 162 -3.01 -16.72 4.08
C GLY A 162 -2.60 -16.45 5.53
N CYS A 163 -3.29 -15.55 6.19
CA CYS A 163 -3.07 -15.20 7.59
C CYS A 163 -4.22 -15.65 8.50
N ASP A 164 -3.99 -15.62 9.79
CA ASP A 164 -5.04 -15.85 10.77
C ASP A 164 -6.09 -14.70 10.71
N PRO A 165 -7.40 -15.00 10.81
CA PRO A 165 -8.46 -13.99 10.80
C PRO A 165 -8.32 -12.91 11.90
N SER A 166 -7.71 -13.25 13.05
CA SER A 166 -7.46 -12.30 14.14
C SER A 166 -6.49 -11.18 13.76
N ARG A 167 -5.70 -11.36 12.69
CA ARG A 167 -4.80 -10.35 12.13
C ARG A 167 -5.50 -9.36 11.20
N VAL A 168 -6.78 -9.57 10.92
CA VAL A 168 -7.59 -8.67 10.08
C VAL A 168 -8.32 -7.68 10.99
N LEU A 169 -7.90 -6.43 10.99
CA LEU A 169 -8.53 -5.35 11.76
C LEU A 169 -9.69 -4.75 11.00
N ILE A 170 -10.84 -4.61 11.67
CA ILE A 170 -12.03 -3.98 11.09
C ILE A 170 -12.08 -2.52 11.53
N ASN A 171 -11.29 -1.70 10.88
CA ASN A 171 -11.19 -0.26 11.16
C ASN A 171 -11.23 0.61 9.89
N GLY A 172 -11.54 0.01 8.74
CA GLY A 172 -11.60 0.72 7.47
C GLY A 172 -10.23 1.05 6.89
N HIS A 173 -10.21 2.08 6.05
CA HIS A 173 -9.01 2.53 5.34
C HIS A 173 -8.81 4.03 5.59
N PRO A 174 -7.59 4.50 5.91
CA PRO A 174 -7.32 5.91 6.27
C PRO A 174 -7.83 6.92 5.24
N ARG A 175 -7.71 6.62 3.93
CA ARG A 175 -8.19 7.52 2.87
C ARG A 175 -9.70 7.79 2.92
N ASN A 176 -10.49 6.91 3.53
CA ASN A 176 -11.95 7.09 3.61
C ASN A 176 -12.33 8.29 4.48
N ASP A 177 -11.47 8.73 5.37
CA ASP A 177 -11.71 9.92 6.20
C ASP A 177 -11.83 11.19 5.36
N TYR A 178 -11.22 11.21 4.16
CA TYR A 178 -11.38 12.32 3.22
C TYR A 178 -12.82 12.50 2.72
N LEU A 179 -13.65 11.45 2.76
CA LEU A 179 -15.07 11.53 2.39
C LEU A 179 -15.89 12.38 3.36
N PHE A 180 -15.41 12.59 4.58
CA PHE A 180 -16.04 13.40 5.62
C PHE A 180 -15.46 14.80 5.71
N ARG A 181 -14.44 15.13 4.91
CA ARG A 181 -13.85 16.46 4.86
C ARG A 181 -14.47 17.29 3.74
N VAL A 182 -14.69 18.57 4.00
CA VAL A 182 -15.07 19.51 2.93
C VAL A 182 -13.89 19.64 1.99
N SER A 183 -14.10 19.32 0.72
CA SER A 183 -13.07 19.38 -0.31
C SER A 183 -13.46 20.35 -1.41
N PRO A 184 -12.56 21.26 -1.82
CA PRO A 184 -12.77 22.11 -2.99
C PRO A 184 -12.50 21.36 -4.32
N ALA A 185 -12.55 20.02 -4.33
CA ALA A 185 -12.14 19.21 -5.49
C ALA A 185 -12.83 19.62 -6.80
N LEU A 186 -14.14 19.87 -6.77
CA LEU A 186 -14.86 20.33 -7.98
C LEU A 186 -14.35 21.69 -8.46
N LEU A 187 -14.11 22.62 -7.54
CA LEU A 187 -13.58 23.93 -7.87
C LEU A 187 -12.16 23.84 -8.44
N LEU A 188 -11.30 22.97 -7.85
CA LEU A 188 -9.96 22.72 -8.37
C LEU A 188 -9.96 22.10 -9.77
N MET A 189 -11.03 21.38 -10.13
CA MET A 189 -11.26 20.84 -11.47
C MET A 189 -11.93 21.85 -12.40
N GLY A 190 -12.14 23.11 -11.97
CA GLY A 190 -12.83 24.15 -12.75
C GLY A 190 -14.34 23.97 -12.84
N ILE A 191 -14.92 23.11 -11.99
CA ILE A 191 -16.37 22.84 -11.99
C ILE A 191 -17.03 23.67 -10.89
N ARG A 192 -17.86 24.61 -11.29
CA ARG A 192 -18.71 25.37 -10.36
C ARG A 192 -20.02 24.65 -10.17
N LYS A 193 -20.26 24.20 -8.93
CA LYS A 193 -21.43 23.39 -8.60
C LYS A 193 -22.76 24.08 -8.94
N GLU A 194 -22.78 25.40 -8.87
CA GLU A 194 -23.94 26.26 -9.15
C GLU A 194 -24.36 26.25 -10.63
N GLU A 195 -23.43 25.89 -11.52
CA GLU A 195 -23.66 25.87 -12.97
C GLU A 195 -24.27 24.54 -13.44
N TYR A 196 -24.36 23.53 -12.54
CA TYR A 196 -24.82 22.19 -12.89
C TYR A 196 -25.84 21.65 -11.90
N ASN A 197 -26.90 21.05 -12.39
CA ASN A 197 -27.88 20.36 -11.54
C ASN A 197 -27.30 19.08 -10.92
N LYS A 198 -26.40 18.40 -11.62
CA LYS A 198 -25.75 17.15 -11.17
C LYS A 198 -24.36 17.05 -11.79
N VAL A 199 -23.44 16.46 -11.03
CA VAL A 199 -22.10 16.08 -11.50
C VAL A 199 -21.98 14.57 -11.42
N PHE A 200 -21.65 13.95 -12.54
CA PHE A 200 -21.43 12.50 -12.63
C PHE A 200 -19.93 12.22 -12.75
N LEU A 201 -19.41 11.38 -11.90
CA LEU A 201 -18.03 10.91 -11.96
C LEU A 201 -18.01 9.53 -12.59
N TRP A 202 -17.39 9.40 -13.77
CA TRP A 202 -17.16 8.12 -14.43
C TRP A 202 -15.74 7.65 -14.18
N MET A 203 -15.57 6.56 -13.41
CA MET A 203 -14.28 5.96 -13.07
C MET A 203 -14.28 4.47 -13.47
N PRO A 204 -14.12 4.13 -14.74
CA PRO A 204 -14.00 2.74 -15.17
C PRO A 204 -12.67 2.15 -14.66
N THR A 205 -12.60 0.82 -14.56
CA THR A 205 -11.34 0.12 -14.29
C THR A 205 -10.30 0.55 -15.32
N TYR A 206 -9.19 1.13 -14.84
CA TYR A 206 -8.11 1.53 -15.72
C TYR A 206 -7.47 0.29 -16.37
N ARG A 207 -6.98 0.49 -17.59
CA ARG A 207 -6.29 -0.55 -18.36
C ARG A 207 -4.86 -0.09 -18.57
N MET A 208 -3.90 -0.94 -18.23
CA MET A 208 -2.50 -0.65 -18.51
C MET A 208 -2.18 -1.07 -19.94
N SER A 209 -1.62 -0.14 -20.71
CA SER A 209 -0.93 -0.48 -21.94
C SER A 209 0.47 -0.98 -21.59
N ARG A 210 0.82 -2.17 -22.06
CA ARG A 210 2.18 -2.69 -22.04
C ARG A 210 2.60 -2.88 -23.48
N ASP A 211 3.68 -2.25 -23.88
CA ASP A 211 4.16 -2.28 -25.26
C ASP A 211 3.14 -1.72 -26.29
N GLY A 212 2.38 -0.69 -25.91
CA GLY A 212 1.37 -0.08 -26.78
C GLY A 212 0.05 -0.85 -26.89
N LEU A 213 -0.10 -1.97 -26.19
CA LEU A 213 -1.31 -2.79 -26.20
C LEU A 213 -2.13 -2.57 -24.94
N ILE A 214 -3.43 -2.37 -25.11
CA ILE A 214 -4.40 -2.27 -24.00
C ILE A 214 -4.69 -3.69 -23.50
N GLN A 215 -4.42 -3.95 -22.23
CA GLN A 215 -4.69 -5.24 -21.59
C GLN A 215 -5.83 -5.13 -20.59
N ASP A 216 -6.65 -6.20 -20.50
CA ASP A 216 -7.61 -6.34 -19.41
C ASP A 216 -6.90 -6.66 -18.07
N THR A 217 -7.66 -6.67 -16.98
CA THR A 217 -7.14 -6.98 -15.64
C THR A 217 -6.56 -8.39 -15.50
N ASN A 218 -6.77 -9.27 -16.49
CA ASN A 218 -6.25 -10.63 -16.55
C ASN A 218 -5.02 -10.74 -17.46
N GLY A 219 -4.54 -9.62 -18.04
CA GLY A 219 -3.39 -9.56 -18.93
C GLY A 219 -3.68 -10.02 -20.35
N LYS A 220 -4.94 -10.09 -20.77
CA LYS A 220 -5.33 -10.35 -22.17
C LYS A 220 -5.25 -9.06 -22.97
N ASN A 221 -4.67 -9.17 -24.15
CA ASN A 221 -4.62 -8.06 -25.10
C ASN A 221 -6.02 -7.73 -25.62
N LEU A 222 -6.35 -6.45 -25.61
CA LEU A 222 -7.64 -5.94 -26.08
C LEU A 222 -7.50 -5.23 -27.44
N GLU A 223 -6.73 -5.81 -28.34
CA GLU A 223 -6.35 -5.21 -29.61
C GLU A 223 -7.51 -4.75 -30.50
N ASN A 224 -8.74 -5.18 -30.22
CA ASN A 224 -9.91 -4.85 -31.05
C ASN A 224 -11.15 -4.42 -30.24
N ALA A 225 -10.98 -3.87 -29.04
CA ALA A 225 -12.14 -3.56 -28.18
C ALA A 225 -12.87 -2.25 -28.56
N GLY A 226 -12.46 -1.55 -29.61
CA GLY A 226 -13.13 -0.31 -30.08
C GLY A 226 -13.28 0.79 -29.01
N VAL A 227 -12.46 0.78 -27.98
CA VAL A 227 -12.55 1.73 -26.87
C VAL A 227 -11.70 2.96 -27.24
N PRO A 228 -12.30 4.16 -27.29
CA PRO A 228 -11.54 5.39 -27.52
C PRO A 228 -10.45 5.52 -26.48
N VAL A 229 -9.23 5.76 -26.91
CA VAL A 229 -8.12 6.21 -26.05
C VAL A 229 -8.26 7.71 -25.96
N PHE A 230 -8.71 8.23 -24.82
CA PHE A 230 -8.69 9.66 -24.54
C PHE A 230 -7.37 10.02 -23.86
#